data_c1e1c7301cf1c911ab5066599d3fd5ff
#
_entry.id   c1e1c7301cf1c911ab5066599d3fd5ff
#
_cell.length_a   1.000
_cell.length_b   1.000
_cell.length_c   1.000
_cell.angle_alpha   90.00
_cell.angle_beta   90.00
_cell.angle_gamma   90.00
#
_symmetry.space_group_name_H-M   'P 1'
#
loop_
_entity.id
_entity.type
_entity.pdbx_description
1 polymer ?
#
loop_
_entity_poly.entity_id
_entity_poly.type
_entity_poly.pdbx_seq_one_letter_code
_entity_poly.pdbx_strand_id
1 'polypeptide(L)'
;MEYSAILHDMDKRFCYAIDKDLFVIRVQVKKDDIKEIILHYEDKYIPLEWKDTRKRIPMKKVATSQFHDYYEAQLQMHLICLRYYFEFTDMQGEKVYYGNYEFSRECITNRDRMFDCPQNLREEEMFEVPEWAANKVVYQIFPSRFAASQPIDKELWYKAPITSKDNLHGDLRGIMDHLDHIQKLGIDVVYLTPIFKSDSCHKYDTTDYYQIDPSFGTTEDLKELVQKAHECGMKVVMDAVFNHTGRNFFAFKDIIEKEEKSRYLDWYFIERFPLKGEKGETPNFKCFGYYGGMPKLNLKNPEVEKFVTDVACYWIKECDIDGWRMDVGDEISHFFWKRFRKAVKAVKKELLIIGEIWHYAGDFLEGDEWDTVMNYPFYLNLIDLLADEKINVSQFIQNLGYLKGRLNKKCYPLMWNLIDSHDTARFLHLCKDNKKKQHLAAAFQLLLPGMPMIYYGDEFAMPGANDPDCRRGMYWDEEYQDKEMFEWYKQLLKVRKNHACIVEGEPLEIAARDGEETIVLTRKNDEETLALIFNCSSSARMFNEYAQKYDLLRENPFDGKIEGLDAAVIVL
;
A
#
# COMPACT_ATOMS: atom_id res chain seq x y z
N MET A 1 -23.95 -18.66 19.27
CA MET A 1 -22.51 -18.28 19.21
C MET A 1 -21.71 -19.40 18.56
N GLU A 2 -20.93 -19.09 17.52
CA GLU A 2 -20.11 -20.06 16.79
C GLU A 2 -18.66 -20.01 17.29
N TYR A 3 -18.32 -20.95 18.19
CA TYR A 3 -16.99 -20.96 18.85
C TYR A 3 -15.82 -21.17 17.87
N SER A 4 -16.03 -21.93 16.79
CA SER A 4 -14.99 -22.22 15.80
C SER A 4 -14.55 -21.00 14.98
N ALA A 5 -15.35 -19.93 15.00
CA ALA A 5 -15.07 -18.68 14.31
C ALA A 5 -14.44 -17.62 15.24
N ILE A 6 -14.38 -17.89 16.53
CA ILE A 6 -13.70 -17.00 17.50
C ILE A 6 -12.21 -17.26 17.42
N LEU A 7 -11.46 -16.25 17.01
CA LEU A 7 -10.01 -16.30 16.90
C LEU A 7 -9.37 -15.12 17.60
N HIS A 8 -8.49 -15.44 18.49
CA HIS A 8 -7.57 -14.51 19.14
C HIS A 8 -6.28 -15.24 19.46
N ASP A 9 -5.16 -14.60 19.16
CA ASP A 9 -3.81 -15.04 19.47
C ASP A 9 -3.02 -13.87 20.06
N MET A 10 -1.92 -14.16 20.75
CA MET A 10 -1.04 -13.13 21.32
C MET A 10 0.03 -12.66 20.30
N ASP A 11 -0.22 -12.83 19.02
CA ASP A 11 0.63 -12.33 17.95
C ASP A 11 0.30 -10.87 17.57
N LYS A 12 1.15 -10.25 16.77
CA LYS A 12 1.03 -8.83 16.41
C LYS A 12 -0.19 -8.49 15.53
N ARG A 13 -0.95 -9.47 15.04
CA ARG A 13 -2.24 -9.25 14.36
C ARG A 13 -3.35 -8.91 15.34
N PHE A 14 -3.27 -9.46 16.56
CA PHE A 14 -4.31 -9.34 17.59
C PHE A 14 -3.86 -8.51 18.79
N CYS A 15 -2.55 -8.43 19.04
CA CYS A 15 -1.95 -7.76 20.19
C CYS A 15 -0.79 -6.89 19.74
N TYR A 16 -0.98 -5.56 19.69
CA TYR A 16 0.08 -4.66 19.23
C TYR A 16 0.04 -3.28 19.90
N ALA A 17 1.22 -2.67 20.03
CA ALA A 17 1.34 -1.30 20.50
C ALA A 17 1.16 -0.33 19.32
N ILE A 18 0.37 0.72 19.54
CA ILE A 18 0.29 1.88 18.64
C ILE A 18 1.43 2.84 18.99
N ASP A 19 1.63 3.10 20.27
CA ASP A 19 2.71 3.87 20.83
C ASP A 19 3.05 3.33 22.23
N LYS A 20 3.93 4.00 22.96
CA LYS A 20 4.36 3.61 24.29
C LYS A 20 3.24 3.53 25.34
N ASP A 21 2.13 4.23 25.10
CA ASP A 21 1.03 4.40 26.06
C ASP A 21 -0.27 3.74 25.59
N LEU A 22 -0.37 3.38 24.28
CA LEU A 22 -1.59 2.86 23.68
C LEU A 22 -1.39 1.48 23.07
N PHE A 23 -2.17 0.51 23.55
CA PHE A 23 -2.12 -0.88 23.13
C PHE A 23 -3.47 -1.36 22.60
N VAL A 24 -3.47 -2.19 21.58
CA VAL A 24 -4.67 -2.76 20.97
C VAL A 24 -4.76 -4.25 21.24
N ILE A 25 -5.94 -4.69 21.69
CA ILE A 25 -6.35 -6.09 21.71
C ILE A 25 -7.47 -6.25 20.72
N ARG A 26 -7.33 -7.19 19.80
CA ARG A 26 -8.30 -7.52 18.74
C ARG A 26 -8.80 -8.94 18.92
N VAL A 27 -10.06 -9.19 18.53
CA VAL A 27 -10.63 -10.53 18.39
C VAL A 27 -11.48 -10.60 17.13
N GLN A 28 -11.39 -11.73 16.44
CA GLN A 28 -12.25 -12.08 15.31
C GLN A 28 -13.38 -12.98 15.79
N VAL A 29 -14.59 -12.77 15.26
CA VAL A 29 -15.77 -13.60 15.53
C VAL A 29 -16.54 -13.82 14.23
N LYS A 30 -17.50 -14.77 14.21
CA LYS A 30 -18.42 -14.92 13.09
C LYS A 30 -19.23 -13.64 12.90
N LYS A 31 -19.45 -13.27 11.65
CA LYS A 31 -20.26 -12.11 11.27
C LYS A 31 -21.67 -12.21 11.84
N ASP A 32 -22.12 -11.12 12.45
CA ASP A 32 -23.47 -10.94 13.02
C ASP A 32 -23.88 -11.97 14.10
N ASP A 33 -22.90 -12.58 14.77
CA ASP A 33 -23.14 -13.63 15.77
C ASP A 33 -23.05 -13.13 17.23
N ILE A 34 -22.35 -12.04 17.46
CA ILE A 34 -22.06 -11.49 18.80
C ILE A 34 -22.71 -10.12 18.96
N LYS A 35 -23.44 -9.94 20.07
CA LYS A 35 -24.07 -8.67 20.43
C LYS A 35 -23.10 -7.72 21.11
N GLU A 36 -22.27 -8.24 22.02
CA GLU A 36 -21.34 -7.47 22.84
C GLU A 36 -20.13 -8.29 23.20
N ILE A 37 -18.96 -7.65 23.21
CA ILE A 37 -17.72 -8.21 23.72
C ILE A 37 -17.14 -7.25 24.75
N ILE A 38 -16.82 -7.79 25.94
CA ILE A 38 -16.13 -7.05 27.01
C ILE A 38 -14.76 -7.68 27.24
N LEU A 39 -13.72 -6.87 27.19
CA LEU A 39 -12.38 -7.27 27.62
C LEU A 39 -12.23 -7.03 29.12
N HIS A 40 -11.93 -8.10 29.86
CA HIS A 40 -11.54 -8.02 31.26
C HIS A 40 -10.02 -8.07 31.34
N TYR A 41 -9.39 -7.12 32.03
CA TYR A 41 -7.94 -7.04 32.10
C TYR A 41 -7.40 -6.54 33.45
N GLU A 42 -6.18 -6.94 33.78
CA GLU A 42 -5.45 -6.52 34.96
C GLU A 42 -3.94 -6.50 34.69
N ASP A 43 -3.17 -5.89 35.55
CA ASP A 43 -1.72 -6.04 35.59
C ASP A 43 -1.36 -7.41 36.17
N LYS A 44 -0.55 -8.19 35.46
CA LYS A 44 -0.08 -9.49 35.89
C LYS A 44 0.67 -9.44 37.24
N TYR A 45 1.34 -8.32 37.50
CA TYR A 45 2.17 -8.13 38.70
C TYR A 45 1.41 -7.58 39.91
N ILE A 46 0.08 -7.44 39.83
CA ILE A 46 -0.72 -7.11 41.02
C ILE A 46 -0.78 -8.29 41.95
N PRO A 47 -0.46 -8.09 43.26
CA PRO A 47 -0.53 -9.16 44.24
C PRO A 47 -1.93 -9.78 44.37
N LEU A 48 -1.99 -11.10 44.55
CA LEU A 48 -3.24 -11.88 44.70
C LEU A 48 -4.12 -11.41 45.88
N GLU A 49 -3.51 -10.77 46.84
CA GLU A 49 -4.17 -10.29 48.07
C GLU A 49 -5.01 -9.04 47.83
N TRP A 50 -4.75 -8.32 46.71
CA TRP A 50 -5.49 -7.13 46.34
C TRP A 50 -6.79 -7.55 45.64
N LYS A 51 -7.90 -7.39 46.34
CA LYS A 51 -9.21 -7.75 45.80
C LYS A 51 -9.65 -6.79 44.72
N ASP A 52 -10.13 -7.37 43.61
CA ASP A 52 -10.89 -6.73 42.53
C ASP A 52 -10.20 -5.54 41.85
N THR A 53 -9.02 -5.79 41.30
CA THR A 53 -8.25 -4.81 40.48
C THR A 53 -8.57 -4.92 38.99
N ARG A 54 -9.42 -5.87 38.58
CA ARG A 54 -9.78 -6.08 37.18
C ARG A 54 -10.59 -4.94 36.64
N LYS A 55 -10.13 -4.41 35.53
CA LYS A 55 -10.83 -3.42 34.70
C LYS A 55 -11.64 -4.11 33.61
N ARG A 56 -12.64 -3.41 33.10
CA ARG A 56 -13.53 -3.89 32.04
C ARG A 56 -13.66 -2.80 30.99
N ILE A 57 -13.56 -3.17 29.72
CA ILE A 57 -13.76 -2.25 28.60
C ILE A 57 -14.59 -2.93 27.50
N PRO A 58 -15.65 -2.30 27.00
CA PRO A 58 -16.36 -2.81 25.83
C PRO A 58 -15.49 -2.68 24.58
N MET A 59 -15.49 -3.73 23.77
CA MET A 59 -14.79 -3.73 22.49
C MET A 59 -15.67 -3.15 21.39
N LYS A 60 -15.06 -2.37 20.48
CA LYS A 60 -15.75 -1.76 19.34
C LYS A 60 -15.57 -2.63 18.09
N LYS A 61 -16.64 -2.82 17.31
CA LYS A 61 -16.54 -3.41 15.97
C LYS A 61 -15.83 -2.42 15.04
N VAL A 62 -14.69 -2.83 14.47
CA VAL A 62 -13.82 -1.98 13.63
C VAL A 62 -13.85 -2.36 12.16
N ALA A 63 -14.22 -3.60 11.84
CA ALA A 63 -14.35 -4.09 10.47
C ALA A 63 -15.29 -5.28 10.39
N THR A 64 -15.86 -5.48 9.20
CA THR A 64 -16.67 -6.64 8.84
C THR A 64 -16.19 -7.18 7.49
N SER A 65 -15.89 -8.47 7.42
CA SER A 65 -15.62 -9.19 6.18
C SER A 65 -16.81 -10.04 5.75
N GLN A 66 -16.63 -10.85 4.71
CA GLN A 66 -17.69 -11.75 4.25
C GLN A 66 -18.18 -12.69 5.35
N PHE A 67 -17.28 -13.20 6.19
CA PHE A 67 -17.59 -14.25 7.18
C PHE A 67 -17.36 -13.81 8.63
N HIS A 68 -16.62 -12.73 8.88
CA HIS A 68 -16.19 -12.35 10.21
C HIS A 68 -16.41 -10.87 10.52
N ASP A 69 -16.66 -10.61 11.80
CA ASP A 69 -16.55 -9.30 12.43
C ASP A 69 -15.26 -9.23 13.25
N TYR A 70 -14.65 -8.06 13.27
CA TYR A 70 -13.43 -7.77 14.03
C TYR A 70 -13.72 -6.70 15.08
N TYR A 71 -13.36 -7.02 16.33
CA TYR A 71 -13.55 -6.12 17.46
C TYR A 71 -12.21 -5.75 18.07
N GLU A 72 -12.08 -4.50 18.53
CA GLU A 72 -10.89 -3.98 19.19
C GLU A 72 -11.22 -3.29 20.51
N ALA A 73 -10.31 -3.48 21.49
CA ALA A 73 -10.18 -2.63 22.66
C ALA A 73 -8.86 -1.86 22.57
N GLN A 74 -8.90 -0.57 22.87
CA GLN A 74 -7.72 0.27 22.98
C GLN A 74 -7.48 0.56 24.47
N LEU A 75 -6.29 0.20 24.94
CA LEU A 75 -5.93 0.30 26.34
C LEU A 75 -4.84 1.34 26.51
N GLN A 76 -5.11 2.39 27.29
CA GLN A 76 -4.04 3.28 27.78
C GLN A 76 -3.35 2.62 28.95
N MET A 77 -2.07 2.32 28.82
CA MET A 77 -1.40 1.44 29.76
C MET A 77 0.06 1.81 30.01
N HIS A 78 0.42 1.73 31.29
CA HIS A 78 1.80 1.71 31.77
C HIS A 78 2.05 0.40 32.51
N LEU A 79 1.68 -0.74 31.91
CA LEU A 79 1.80 -2.06 32.51
C LEU A 79 3.04 -2.77 31.95
N ILE A 80 3.63 -3.64 32.75
CA ILE A 80 4.74 -4.50 32.31
C ILE A 80 4.19 -5.72 31.56
N CYS A 81 3.10 -6.29 32.04
CA CYS A 81 2.43 -7.41 31.41
C CYS A 81 0.93 -7.33 31.62
N LEU A 82 0.20 -7.32 30.53
CA LEU A 82 -1.26 -7.35 30.53
C LEU A 82 -1.74 -8.79 30.70
N ARG A 83 -2.66 -9.00 31.63
CA ARG A 83 -3.41 -10.25 31.79
C ARG A 83 -4.87 -10.01 31.52
N TYR A 84 -5.52 -10.84 30.70
CA TYR A 84 -6.87 -10.58 30.23
C TYR A 84 -7.62 -11.84 29.77
N TYR A 85 -8.94 -11.70 29.65
CA TYR A 85 -9.85 -12.65 29.00
C TYR A 85 -11.05 -11.89 28.42
N PHE A 86 -11.81 -12.57 27.57
CA PHE A 86 -12.98 -11.99 26.92
C PHE A 86 -14.28 -12.51 27.54
N GLU A 87 -15.29 -11.64 27.63
CA GLU A 87 -16.69 -11.98 27.89
C GLU A 87 -17.48 -11.69 26.60
N PHE A 88 -18.06 -12.71 26.01
CA PHE A 88 -18.93 -12.61 24.86
C PHE A 88 -20.39 -12.71 25.30
N THR A 89 -21.25 -11.86 24.76
CA THR A 89 -22.71 -11.97 24.85
C THR A 89 -23.25 -12.17 23.44
N ASP A 90 -23.91 -13.29 23.20
CA ASP A 90 -24.48 -13.59 21.88
C ASP A 90 -25.82 -12.85 21.63
N MET A 91 -26.40 -13.05 20.44
CA MET A 91 -27.65 -12.41 20.03
C MET A 91 -28.86 -12.82 20.87
N GLN A 92 -28.78 -13.95 21.60
CA GLN A 92 -29.81 -14.46 22.52
C GLN A 92 -29.60 -13.98 23.97
N GLY A 93 -28.46 -13.31 24.23
CA GLY A 93 -28.09 -12.81 25.56
C GLY A 93 -27.36 -13.84 26.44
N GLU A 94 -26.97 -14.99 25.86
CA GLU A 94 -26.13 -15.95 26.56
C GLU A 94 -24.68 -15.46 26.67
N LYS A 95 -24.08 -15.69 27.86
CA LYS A 95 -22.71 -15.25 28.13
C LYS A 95 -21.74 -16.42 28.11
N VAL A 96 -20.57 -16.17 27.50
CA VAL A 96 -19.45 -17.11 27.47
C VAL A 96 -18.16 -16.32 27.69
N TYR A 97 -17.24 -16.92 28.47
CA TYR A 97 -15.92 -16.35 28.76
C TYR A 97 -14.86 -17.14 28.00
N TYR A 98 -13.90 -16.44 27.40
CA TYR A 98 -12.83 -17.03 26.61
C TYR A 98 -11.46 -16.62 27.18
N GLY A 99 -10.71 -17.61 27.61
CA GLY A 99 -9.32 -17.48 28.07
C GLY A 99 -8.36 -18.27 27.18
N ASN A 100 -7.10 -18.34 27.60
CA ASN A 100 -6.01 -18.90 26.78
C ASN A 100 -6.24 -20.36 26.31
N TYR A 101 -6.98 -21.18 27.06
CA TYR A 101 -7.14 -22.61 26.76
C TYR A 101 -8.60 -23.05 26.65
N GLU A 102 -9.56 -22.20 27.00
CA GLU A 102 -10.93 -22.69 27.18
C GLU A 102 -12.00 -21.62 26.97
N PHE A 103 -13.18 -22.12 26.61
CA PHE A 103 -14.43 -21.40 26.76
C PHE A 103 -15.13 -21.89 28.03
N SER A 104 -15.65 -20.95 28.83
CA SER A 104 -16.34 -21.22 30.09
C SER A 104 -17.68 -20.49 30.14
N ARG A 105 -18.69 -21.12 30.79
CA ARG A 105 -19.94 -20.41 31.13
C ARG A 105 -19.82 -19.60 32.42
N GLU A 106 -18.74 -19.81 33.19
CA GLU A 106 -18.44 -19.08 34.42
C GLU A 106 -17.27 -18.14 34.17
N CYS A 107 -17.27 -17.03 34.90
CA CYS A 107 -16.21 -16.03 34.85
C CYS A 107 -14.85 -16.68 35.18
N ILE A 108 -13.83 -16.39 34.36
CA ILE A 108 -12.48 -16.94 34.55
C ILE A 108 -11.82 -16.26 35.75
N THR A 109 -11.67 -17.02 36.83
CA THR A 109 -11.01 -16.58 38.07
C THR A 109 -9.58 -17.09 38.19
N ASN A 110 -9.29 -18.24 37.58
CA ASN A 110 -7.94 -18.80 37.55
C ASN A 110 -7.06 -18.01 36.59
N ARG A 111 -6.05 -17.32 37.12
CA ARG A 111 -5.11 -16.48 36.36
C ARG A 111 -4.31 -17.25 35.33
N ASP A 112 -4.03 -18.55 35.54
CA ASP A 112 -3.29 -19.39 34.59
C ASP A 112 -4.12 -19.75 33.31
N ARG A 113 -5.42 -19.46 33.34
CA ARG A 113 -6.35 -19.64 32.22
C ARG A 113 -6.55 -18.37 31.39
N MET A 114 -5.95 -17.25 31.80
CA MET A 114 -6.04 -15.97 31.11
C MET A 114 -4.92 -15.84 30.07
N PHE A 115 -5.11 -14.94 29.11
CA PHE A 115 -4.04 -14.53 28.21
C PHE A 115 -3.06 -13.61 28.95
N ASP A 116 -1.77 -13.74 28.66
CA ASP A 116 -0.71 -12.85 29.16
C ASP A 116 0.02 -12.21 27.99
N CYS A 117 0.05 -10.88 27.90
CA CYS A 117 0.73 -10.15 26.84
C CYS A 117 1.74 -9.15 27.44
N PRO A 118 3.04 -9.27 27.12
CA PRO A 118 4.04 -8.34 27.61
C PRO A 118 3.82 -6.94 27.03
N GLN A 119 4.02 -5.91 27.87
CA GLN A 119 3.85 -4.49 27.51
C GLN A 119 5.14 -3.68 27.68
N ASN A 120 6.19 -4.26 28.25
CA ASN A 120 7.49 -3.61 28.39
C ASN A 120 8.26 -3.69 27.08
N LEU A 121 7.71 -3.03 26.06
CA LEU A 121 8.23 -3.03 24.71
C LEU A 121 9.31 -1.95 24.53
N ARG A 122 10.30 -2.26 23.72
CA ARG A 122 11.27 -1.28 23.24
C ARG A 122 10.69 -0.48 22.08
N GLU A 123 11.25 0.69 21.81
CA GLU A 123 10.83 1.50 20.64
C GLU A 123 10.93 0.70 19.33
N GLU A 124 11.96 -0.15 19.17
CA GLU A 124 12.16 -0.97 17.99
C GLU A 124 11.10 -2.09 17.81
N GLU A 125 10.32 -2.39 18.84
CA GLU A 125 9.22 -3.38 18.79
C GLU A 125 7.87 -2.73 18.46
N MET A 126 7.81 -1.38 18.47
CA MET A 126 6.63 -0.63 18.10
C MET A 126 6.56 -0.44 16.60
N PHE A 127 5.35 -0.37 16.05
CA PHE A 127 5.16 -0.04 14.64
C PHE A 127 5.37 1.48 14.44
N GLU A 128 6.61 1.87 14.14
CA GLU A 128 6.94 3.24 13.79
C GLU A 128 6.95 3.41 12.27
N VAL A 129 6.21 4.41 11.81
CA VAL A 129 6.18 4.85 10.41
C VAL A 129 6.67 6.29 10.33
N PRO A 130 7.22 6.74 9.18
CA PRO A 130 7.58 8.13 9.01
C PRO A 130 6.40 9.06 9.25
N GLU A 131 6.57 10.07 10.10
CA GLU A 131 5.49 11.02 10.44
C GLU A 131 4.95 11.75 9.21
N TRP A 132 5.82 12.02 8.23
CA TRP A 132 5.42 12.70 7.01
C TRP A 132 4.51 11.87 6.10
N ALA A 133 4.47 10.52 6.24
CA ALA A 133 3.80 9.64 5.29
C ALA A 133 2.26 9.66 5.38
N ALA A 134 1.71 10.08 6.53
CA ALA A 134 0.26 10.10 6.72
C ALA A 134 -0.45 11.01 5.70
N ASN A 135 -1.54 10.52 5.11
CA ASN A 135 -2.42 11.24 4.18
C ASN A 135 -1.72 11.85 2.94
N LYS A 136 -0.61 11.27 2.50
CA LYS A 136 0.13 11.72 1.32
C LYS A 136 -0.39 11.05 0.05
N VAL A 137 -0.17 11.73 -1.09
CA VAL A 137 -0.53 11.28 -2.43
C VAL A 137 0.73 11.02 -3.22
N VAL A 138 0.83 9.81 -3.78
CA VAL A 138 1.98 9.34 -4.55
C VAL A 138 1.71 9.49 -6.05
N TYR A 139 2.73 9.88 -6.79
CA TYR A 139 2.70 9.92 -8.25
C TYR A 139 3.81 9.03 -8.79
N GLN A 140 3.43 7.95 -9.45
CA GLN A 140 4.37 6.99 -10.04
C GLN A 140 4.81 7.46 -11.42
N ILE A 141 6.11 7.55 -11.63
CA ILE A 141 6.74 7.93 -12.88
C ILE A 141 7.55 6.77 -13.45
N PHE A 142 7.35 6.49 -14.74
CA PHE A 142 8.25 5.65 -15.55
C PHE A 142 9.21 6.57 -16.31
N PRO A 143 10.47 6.77 -15.85
CA PRO A 143 11.32 7.87 -16.27
C PRO A 143 11.50 8.00 -17.79
N SER A 144 11.77 6.88 -18.49
CA SER A 144 11.96 6.90 -19.95
C SER A 144 10.72 7.30 -20.76
N ARG A 145 9.54 7.44 -20.12
CA ARG A 145 8.24 7.66 -20.75
C ARG A 145 7.53 8.92 -20.29
N PHE A 146 8.05 9.57 -19.26
CA PHE A 146 7.38 10.72 -18.65
C PHE A 146 7.71 12.03 -19.37
N ALA A 147 8.97 12.41 -19.41
CA ALA A 147 9.41 13.62 -20.11
C ALA A 147 10.88 13.54 -20.49
N ALA A 148 11.26 14.14 -21.61
CA ALA A 148 12.63 14.21 -22.07
C ALA A 148 13.11 15.66 -22.11
N SER A 149 14.35 15.88 -21.65
CA SER A 149 15.00 17.18 -21.71
C SER A 149 15.43 17.59 -23.13
N GLN A 150 15.53 16.61 -24.02
CA GLN A 150 15.89 16.86 -25.43
C GLN A 150 14.66 16.68 -26.34
N PRO A 151 14.60 17.42 -27.46
CA PRO A 151 13.50 17.28 -28.41
C PRO A 151 13.38 15.83 -28.92
N ILE A 152 12.16 15.31 -28.93
CA ILE A 152 11.84 13.98 -29.46
C ILE A 152 10.85 14.12 -30.59
N ASP A 153 10.91 13.17 -31.55
CA ASP A 153 9.91 13.04 -32.60
C ASP A 153 8.52 12.75 -31.99
N LYS A 154 7.55 13.60 -32.32
CA LYS A 154 6.16 13.48 -31.86
C LYS A 154 5.54 12.13 -32.22
N GLU A 155 5.77 11.62 -33.44
CA GLU A 155 5.22 10.35 -33.90
C GLU A 155 5.73 9.19 -33.04
N LEU A 156 7.00 9.25 -32.59
CA LEU A 156 7.56 8.28 -31.67
C LEU A 156 7.00 8.45 -30.25
N TRP A 157 6.92 9.69 -29.74
CA TRP A 157 6.44 9.98 -28.38
C TRP A 157 5.00 9.51 -28.14
N TYR A 158 4.10 9.78 -29.10
CA TYR A 158 2.68 9.41 -29.01
C TYR A 158 2.32 8.10 -29.73
N LYS A 159 3.35 7.31 -30.06
CA LYS A 159 3.15 6.00 -30.69
C LYS A 159 2.27 5.08 -29.85
N ALA A 160 1.28 4.45 -30.48
CA ALA A 160 0.40 3.45 -29.87
C ALA A 160 0.05 2.33 -30.87
N PRO A 161 0.16 1.04 -30.51
CA PRO A 161 0.76 0.55 -29.27
C PRO A 161 2.26 0.76 -29.24
N ILE A 162 2.82 0.93 -28.02
CA ILE A 162 4.26 0.99 -27.82
C ILE A 162 4.83 -0.41 -27.57
N THR A 163 6.10 -0.60 -27.91
CA THR A 163 6.80 -1.88 -27.74
C THR A 163 8.03 -1.74 -26.82
N SER A 164 8.57 -2.85 -26.35
CA SER A 164 9.81 -2.88 -25.54
C SER A 164 11.06 -2.37 -26.27
N LYS A 165 10.99 -2.24 -27.62
CA LYS A 165 12.09 -1.72 -28.45
C LYS A 165 12.03 -0.19 -28.60
N ASP A 166 10.89 0.41 -28.32
CA ASP A 166 10.70 1.85 -28.48
C ASP A 166 11.35 2.56 -27.29
N ASN A 167 12.31 3.43 -27.55
CA ASN A 167 12.94 4.28 -26.54
C ASN A 167 12.47 5.72 -26.73
N LEU A 168 11.76 6.26 -25.73
CA LEU A 168 11.25 7.63 -25.78
C LEU A 168 12.21 8.64 -25.13
N HIS A 169 13.39 8.18 -24.64
CA HIS A 169 14.46 9.04 -24.12
C HIS A 169 14.04 10.01 -23.01
N GLY A 170 12.97 9.70 -22.25
CA GLY A 170 12.67 10.46 -21.04
C GLY A 170 13.83 10.34 -20.05
N ASP A 171 14.07 11.39 -19.28
CA ASP A 171 15.24 11.52 -18.40
C ASP A 171 14.91 12.32 -17.10
N LEU A 172 15.86 12.34 -16.15
CA LEU A 172 15.69 13.04 -14.87
C LEU A 172 15.53 14.56 -15.03
N ARG A 173 16.15 15.17 -16.04
CA ARG A 173 15.98 16.61 -16.32
C ARG A 173 14.59 16.90 -16.87
N GLY A 174 14.08 16.05 -17.75
CA GLY A 174 12.70 16.15 -18.23
C GLY A 174 11.70 16.04 -17.08
N ILE A 175 11.93 15.16 -16.10
CA ILE A 175 11.11 15.11 -14.88
C ILE A 175 11.20 16.41 -14.09
N MET A 176 12.41 16.95 -13.89
CA MET A 176 12.62 18.24 -13.19
C MET A 176 11.86 19.38 -13.85
N ASP A 177 11.86 19.45 -15.17
CA ASP A 177 11.18 20.51 -15.93
C ASP A 177 9.65 20.46 -15.80
N HIS A 178 9.10 19.34 -15.31
CA HIS A 178 7.66 19.13 -15.14
C HIS A 178 7.22 18.96 -13.67
N LEU A 179 8.10 19.26 -12.69
CA LEU A 179 7.74 19.22 -11.26
C LEU A 179 6.59 20.17 -10.92
N ASP A 180 6.45 21.29 -11.64
CA ASP A 180 5.36 22.23 -11.46
C ASP A 180 3.99 21.65 -11.83
N HIS A 181 3.90 20.77 -12.85
CA HIS A 181 2.70 20.01 -13.19
C HIS A 181 2.30 19.08 -12.02
N ILE A 182 3.28 18.32 -11.51
CA ILE A 182 3.08 17.38 -10.40
C ILE A 182 2.62 18.14 -9.14
N GLN A 183 3.26 19.28 -8.84
CA GLN A 183 2.88 20.14 -7.71
C GLN A 183 1.47 20.73 -7.88
N LYS A 184 1.12 21.22 -9.08
CA LYS A 184 -0.21 21.79 -9.40
C LYS A 184 -1.32 20.74 -9.31
N LEU A 185 -1.03 19.49 -9.63
CA LEU A 185 -1.96 18.38 -9.42
C LEU A 185 -2.21 18.13 -7.94
N GLY A 186 -1.26 18.49 -7.07
CA GLY A 186 -1.38 18.32 -5.62
C GLY A 186 -0.69 17.07 -5.09
N ILE A 187 0.37 16.61 -5.72
CA ILE A 187 1.16 15.43 -5.32
C ILE A 187 2.09 15.76 -4.16
N ASP A 188 2.32 14.80 -3.30
CA ASP A 188 3.23 14.90 -2.15
C ASP A 188 4.46 14.01 -2.28
N VAL A 189 4.39 12.94 -3.07
CA VAL A 189 5.47 11.95 -3.20
C VAL A 189 5.66 11.58 -4.67
N VAL A 190 6.86 11.72 -5.19
CA VAL A 190 7.27 11.23 -6.51
C VAL A 190 7.91 9.85 -6.33
N TYR A 191 7.34 8.83 -6.95
CA TYR A 191 7.92 7.48 -7.01
C TYR A 191 8.48 7.22 -8.41
N LEU A 192 9.78 6.98 -8.49
CA LEU A 192 10.50 6.65 -9.72
C LEU A 192 10.67 5.14 -9.84
N THR A 193 10.21 4.52 -10.94
CA THR A 193 10.62 3.17 -11.30
C THR A 193 12.13 3.09 -11.52
N PRO A 194 12.78 1.91 -11.64
CA PRO A 194 14.24 1.80 -11.56
C PRO A 194 14.99 2.76 -12.48
N ILE A 195 16.07 3.36 -11.97
CA ILE A 195 16.90 4.33 -12.69
C ILE A 195 18.37 3.93 -12.77
N PHE A 196 18.75 2.79 -12.20
CA PHE A 196 20.14 2.33 -12.22
C PHE A 196 20.51 1.75 -13.58
N LYS A 197 21.82 1.72 -13.85
CA LYS A 197 22.38 1.20 -15.10
C LYS A 197 21.91 -0.21 -15.39
N SER A 198 21.39 -0.40 -16.61
CA SER A 198 20.76 -1.63 -17.05
C SER A 198 20.79 -1.73 -18.58
N ASP A 199 20.62 -2.96 -19.09
CA ASP A 199 20.60 -3.21 -20.53
C ASP A 199 19.20 -2.97 -21.15
N SER A 200 18.14 -2.99 -20.35
CA SER A 200 16.77 -2.80 -20.83
C SER A 200 16.26 -1.36 -20.66
N CYS A 201 15.13 -1.05 -21.30
CA CYS A 201 14.47 0.24 -21.10
C CYS A 201 13.73 0.33 -19.77
N HIS A 202 13.32 -0.80 -19.17
CA HIS A 202 12.59 -0.84 -17.89
C HIS A 202 13.51 -0.81 -16.65
N LYS A 203 14.80 -1.11 -16.81
CA LYS A 203 15.85 -1.05 -15.77
C LYS A 203 15.74 -2.07 -14.63
N TYR A 204 14.79 -3.01 -14.67
CA TYR A 204 14.69 -4.08 -13.67
C TYR A 204 15.82 -5.13 -13.77
N ASP A 205 16.57 -5.19 -14.86
CA ASP A 205 17.77 -6.01 -15.04
C ASP A 205 19.06 -5.22 -14.74
N THR A 206 19.16 -4.68 -13.52
CA THR A 206 20.24 -3.80 -13.08
C THR A 206 21.61 -4.43 -13.23
N THR A 207 22.54 -3.73 -13.89
CA THR A 207 23.93 -4.16 -14.11
C THR A 207 24.96 -3.42 -13.24
N ASP A 208 24.61 -2.23 -12.73
CA ASP A 208 25.42 -1.48 -11.76
C ASP A 208 24.50 -0.65 -10.86
N TYR A 209 24.48 -0.98 -9.57
CA TYR A 209 23.64 -0.31 -8.57
C TYR A 209 24.19 1.01 -8.04
N TYR A 210 25.46 1.33 -8.33
CA TYR A 210 26.10 2.59 -7.93
C TYR A 210 26.13 3.62 -9.05
N GLN A 211 25.57 3.31 -10.21
CA GLN A 211 25.54 4.20 -11.36
C GLN A 211 24.10 4.43 -11.83
N ILE A 212 23.71 5.70 -11.96
CA ILE A 212 22.50 6.07 -12.69
C ILE A 212 22.69 5.66 -14.16
N ASP A 213 21.64 5.16 -14.80
CA ASP A 213 21.71 4.82 -16.22
C ASP A 213 22.04 6.07 -17.04
N PRO A 214 23.06 6.01 -17.91
CA PRO A 214 23.46 7.18 -18.70
C PRO A 214 22.34 7.77 -19.57
N SER A 215 21.30 6.98 -19.89
CA SER A 215 20.13 7.48 -20.63
C SER A 215 19.23 8.37 -19.76
N PHE A 216 19.36 8.31 -18.44
CA PHE A 216 18.57 9.12 -17.51
C PHE A 216 19.31 10.33 -16.95
N GLY A 217 20.64 10.31 -17.02
CA GLY A 217 21.48 11.39 -16.50
C GLY A 217 22.57 10.90 -15.54
N THR A 218 22.91 11.72 -14.56
CA THR A 218 24.00 11.51 -13.62
C THR A 218 23.49 11.46 -12.17
N THR A 219 24.36 11.13 -11.24
CA THR A 219 24.09 11.23 -9.79
C THR A 219 23.76 12.67 -9.40
N GLU A 220 24.42 13.65 -10.00
CA GLU A 220 24.17 15.07 -9.77
C GLU A 220 22.77 15.47 -10.24
N ASP A 221 22.29 14.92 -11.37
CA ASP A 221 20.92 15.16 -11.84
C ASP A 221 19.88 14.59 -10.87
N LEU A 222 20.14 13.42 -10.27
CA LEU A 222 19.26 12.86 -9.25
C LEU A 222 19.25 13.71 -7.97
N LYS A 223 20.43 14.19 -7.52
CA LYS A 223 20.51 15.11 -6.36
C LYS A 223 19.72 16.39 -6.61
N GLU A 224 19.86 16.96 -7.80
CA GLU A 224 19.14 18.17 -8.18
C GLU A 224 17.62 17.93 -8.22
N LEU A 225 17.19 16.78 -8.78
CA LEU A 225 15.77 16.38 -8.79
C LEU A 225 15.21 16.25 -7.36
N VAL A 226 15.91 15.54 -6.48
CA VAL A 226 15.48 15.36 -5.08
C VAL A 226 15.41 16.71 -4.36
N GLN A 227 16.43 17.56 -4.52
CA GLN A 227 16.44 18.89 -3.93
C GLN A 227 15.26 19.74 -4.42
N LYS A 228 15.01 19.80 -5.73
CA LYS A 228 13.89 20.55 -6.31
C LYS A 228 12.53 20.00 -5.87
N ALA A 229 12.40 18.68 -5.78
CA ALA A 229 11.20 18.06 -5.24
C ALA A 229 10.96 18.48 -3.77
N HIS A 230 12.00 18.47 -2.94
CA HIS A 230 11.93 18.95 -1.55
C HIS A 230 11.58 20.45 -1.46
N GLU A 231 12.12 21.29 -2.32
CA GLU A 231 11.79 22.73 -2.41
C GLU A 231 10.30 22.94 -2.79
N CYS A 232 9.73 22.03 -3.59
CA CYS A 232 8.29 21.98 -3.89
C CYS A 232 7.44 21.33 -2.79
N GLY A 233 8.05 20.88 -1.67
CA GLY A 233 7.36 20.19 -0.57
C GLY A 233 7.06 18.71 -0.85
N MET A 234 7.63 18.14 -1.90
CA MET A 234 7.43 16.74 -2.29
C MET A 234 8.57 15.85 -1.79
N LYS A 235 8.28 14.58 -1.56
CA LYS A 235 9.21 13.51 -1.21
C LYS A 235 9.57 12.67 -2.44
N VAL A 236 10.72 11.99 -2.41
CA VAL A 236 11.17 11.13 -3.52
C VAL A 236 11.41 9.71 -3.04
N VAL A 237 10.75 8.75 -3.69
CA VAL A 237 10.90 7.31 -3.47
C VAL A 237 11.54 6.69 -4.71
N MET A 238 12.55 5.85 -4.52
CA MET A 238 13.21 5.10 -5.58
C MET A 238 12.82 3.62 -5.53
N ASP A 239 13.00 2.93 -6.66
CA ASP A 239 12.79 1.49 -6.78
C ASP A 239 14.07 0.71 -6.45
N ALA A 240 13.93 -0.33 -5.63
CA ALA A 240 15.01 -1.19 -5.14
C ALA A 240 14.88 -2.59 -5.71
N VAL A 241 15.54 -2.86 -6.82
CA VAL A 241 15.58 -4.18 -7.45
C VAL A 241 16.62 -5.05 -6.75
N PHE A 242 16.28 -5.62 -5.59
CA PHE A 242 17.22 -6.40 -4.77
C PHE A 242 16.97 -7.91 -4.78
N ASN A 243 15.87 -8.34 -5.40
CA ASN A 243 15.57 -9.76 -5.56
C ASN A 243 16.48 -10.45 -6.60
N HIS A 244 16.90 -9.73 -7.63
CA HIS A 244 17.67 -10.24 -8.76
C HIS A 244 18.57 -9.14 -9.33
N THR A 245 19.45 -9.51 -10.24
CA THR A 245 20.31 -8.58 -11.00
C THR A 245 20.09 -8.78 -12.50
N GLY A 246 20.63 -7.89 -13.31
CA GLY A 246 20.82 -8.18 -14.74
C GLY A 246 21.87 -9.26 -14.97
N ARG A 247 21.77 -9.96 -16.08
CA ARG A 247 22.74 -11.00 -16.50
C ARG A 247 24.16 -10.42 -16.67
N ASN A 248 24.27 -9.15 -17.02
CA ASN A 248 25.54 -8.44 -17.19
C ASN A 248 26.07 -7.77 -15.90
N PHE A 249 25.44 -8.01 -14.76
CA PHE A 249 25.98 -7.60 -13.46
C PHE A 249 27.32 -8.30 -13.19
N PHE A 250 28.30 -7.60 -12.62
CA PHE A 250 29.70 -8.04 -12.53
C PHE A 250 29.86 -9.45 -11.92
N ALA A 251 29.07 -9.76 -10.87
CA ALA A 251 29.17 -11.07 -10.19
C ALA A 251 28.63 -12.20 -11.05
N PHE A 252 27.53 -12.00 -11.78
CA PHE A 252 26.97 -13.03 -12.66
C PHE A 252 27.81 -13.20 -13.92
N LYS A 253 28.40 -12.13 -14.46
CA LYS A 253 29.38 -12.21 -15.57
C LYS A 253 30.60 -13.06 -15.18
N ASP A 254 31.14 -12.86 -13.98
CA ASP A 254 32.26 -13.68 -13.49
C ASP A 254 31.87 -15.17 -13.42
N ILE A 255 30.62 -15.48 -13.05
CA ILE A 255 30.13 -16.89 -13.08
C ILE A 255 30.03 -17.42 -14.52
N ILE A 256 29.53 -16.60 -15.47
CA ILE A 256 29.50 -17.02 -16.90
C ILE A 256 30.90 -17.31 -17.43
N GLU A 257 31.89 -16.51 -17.06
CA GLU A 257 33.26 -16.58 -17.56
C GLU A 257 34.08 -17.71 -16.88
N LYS A 258 33.87 -17.94 -15.58
CA LYS A 258 34.71 -18.81 -14.76
C LYS A 258 34.04 -20.11 -14.31
N GLU A 259 32.73 -20.22 -14.54
CA GLU A 259 31.90 -21.35 -14.12
C GLU A 259 32.13 -21.70 -12.64
N GLU A 260 32.41 -22.95 -12.28
CA GLU A 260 32.63 -23.41 -10.91
C GLU A 260 33.82 -22.74 -10.19
N LYS A 261 34.66 -22.01 -10.90
CA LYS A 261 35.82 -21.28 -10.33
C LYS A 261 35.46 -19.85 -9.91
N SER A 262 34.26 -19.39 -10.17
CA SER A 262 33.84 -18.05 -9.76
C SER A 262 33.74 -17.95 -8.25
N ARG A 263 34.26 -16.84 -7.67
CA ARG A 263 34.10 -16.54 -6.26
C ARG A 263 32.66 -16.12 -5.89
N TYR A 264 31.81 -15.85 -6.88
CA TYR A 264 30.44 -15.35 -6.71
C TYR A 264 29.39 -16.45 -6.85
N LEU A 265 29.78 -17.75 -6.92
CA LEU A 265 28.82 -18.85 -7.06
C LEU A 265 27.70 -18.80 -6.02
N ASP A 266 28.05 -18.56 -4.75
CA ASP A 266 27.11 -18.51 -3.65
C ASP A 266 26.26 -17.22 -3.60
N TRP A 267 26.51 -16.28 -4.53
CA TRP A 267 25.67 -15.08 -4.68
C TRP A 267 24.36 -15.37 -5.41
N TYR A 268 24.30 -16.51 -6.12
CA TYR A 268 23.14 -16.94 -6.91
C TYR A 268 22.79 -18.40 -6.63
N PHE A 269 21.70 -18.87 -7.21
CA PHE A 269 21.24 -20.25 -7.10
C PHE A 269 21.49 -20.98 -8.43
N ILE A 270 22.71 -21.46 -8.63
CA ILE A 270 23.16 -22.21 -9.82
C ILE A 270 22.84 -23.69 -9.64
N GLU A 271 22.19 -24.33 -10.62
CA GLU A 271 21.86 -25.76 -10.57
C GLU A 271 22.95 -26.64 -11.19
N ARG A 272 23.53 -26.19 -12.30
CA ARG A 272 24.58 -26.94 -13.03
C ARG A 272 25.25 -26.06 -14.08
N PHE A 273 26.41 -26.53 -14.57
CA PHE A 273 27.13 -25.96 -15.71
C PHE A 273 27.08 -26.90 -16.92
N PRO A 274 27.25 -26.39 -18.17
CA PRO A 274 27.36 -24.97 -18.49
C PRO A 274 26.03 -24.24 -18.23
N LEU A 275 26.12 -22.93 -17.96
CA LEU A 275 24.93 -22.12 -17.76
C LEU A 275 24.07 -22.07 -19.04
N LYS A 276 22.75 -22.24 -18.85
CA LYS A 276 21.72 -22.02 -19.87
C LYS A 276 20.82 -20.85 -19.44
N GLY A 277 19.99 -20.35 -20.34
CA GLY A 277 19.04 -19.28 -20.05
C GLY A 277 19.27 -18.04 -20.90
N GLU A 278 19.87 -18.21 -22.07
CA GLU A 278 19.81 -17.22 -23.14
C GLU A 278 18.38 -17.16 -23.73
N LYS A 279 18.11 -16.15 -24.55
CA LYS A 279 16.78 -15.95 -25.12
C LYS A 279 16.27 -17.21 -25.83
N GLY A 280 15.19 -17.77 -25.32
CA GLY A 280 14.55 -18.99 -25.84
C GLY A 280 15.01 -20.29 -25.18
N GLU A 281 15.93 -20.23 -24.21
CA GLU A 281 16.36 -21.37 -23.42
C GLU A 281 15.75 -21.35 -22.01
N THR A 282 15.44 -22.52 -21.47
CA THR A 282 15.07 -22.65 -20.05
C THR A 282 16.32 -22.48 -19.18
N PRO A 283 16.33 -21.50 -18.25
CA PRO A 283 17.45 -21.31 -17.34
C PRO A 283 17.71 -22.54 -16.46
N ASN A 284 18.97 -22.81 -16.16
CA ASN A 284 19.41 -23.82 -15.20
C ASN A 284 20.00 -23.18 -13.93
N PHE A 285 19.47 -22.02 -13.57
CA PHE A 285 19.67 -21.28 -12.34
C PHE A 285 18.36 -20.60 -11.97
N LYS A 286 18.18 -20.20 -10.71
CA LYS A 286 16.98 -19.47 -10.31
C LYS A 286 17.02 -18.05 -10.88
N CYS A 287 15.88 -17.58 -11.37
CA CYS A 287 15.71 -16.25 -11.95
C CYS A 287 14.27 -15.77 -11.75
N PHE A 288 14.06 -14.46 -11.79
CA PHE A 288 12.73 -13.88 -11.74
C PHE A 288 11.93 -14.23 -13.02
N GLY A 289 10.67 -14.63 -12.83
CA GLY A 289 9.74 -14.89 -13.94
C GLY A 289 10.22 -15.95 -14.95
N TYR A 290 11.10 -16.86 -14.54
CA TYR A 290 11.75 -17.85 -15.43
C TYR A 290 12.57 -17.22 -16.57
N TYR A 291 12.90 -15.92 -16.45
CA TYR A 291 13.65 -15.19 -17.45
C TYR A 291 15.15 -15.14 -17.10
N GLY A 292 15.96 -15.80 -17.90
CA GLY A 292 17.42 -15.94 -17.65
C GLY A 292 18.22 -14.62 -17.69
N GLY A 293 17.59 -13.51 -18.08
CA GLY A 293 18.15 -12.16 -18.01
C GLY A 293 18.16 -11.56 -16.60
N MET A 294 17.41 -12.17 -15.66
CA MET A 294 17.23 -11.67 -14.29
C MET A 294 17.57 -12.73 -13.23
N PRO A 295 18.87 -13.11 -13.08
CA PRO A 295 19.31 -14.12 -12.11
C PRO A 295 19.02 -13.68 -10.68
N LYS A 296 18.43 -14.61 -9.88
CA LYS A 296 18.01 -14.36 -8.50
C LYS A 296 19.20 -14.32 -7.55
N LEU A 297 19.28 -13.24 -6.76
CA LEU A 297 20.29 -13.09 -5.71
C LEU A 297 20.01 -14.00 -4.50
N ASN A 298 21.07 -14.55 -3.95
CA ASN A 298 21.05 -15.34 -2.72
C ASN A 298 21.27 -14.44 -1.49
N LEU A 299 20.21 -13.79 -1.01
CA LEU A 299 20.26 -12.91 0.16
C LEU A 299 20.48 -13.64 1.50
N LYS A 300 20.63 -14.97 1.49
CA LYS A 300 21.17 -15.73 2.64
C LYS A 300 22.69 -15.59 2.77
N ASN A 301 23.36 -15.24 1.66
CA ASN A 301 24.81 -14.99 1.67
C ASN A 301 25.08 -13.62 2.32
N PRO A 302 25.90 -13.56 3.40
CA PRO A 302 26.19 -12.29 4.10
C PRO A 302 26.87 -11.23 3.22
N GLU A 303 27.64 -11.63 2.20
CA GLU A 303 28.26 -10.68 1.26
C GLU A 303 27.19 -10.02 0.37
N VAL A 304 26.18 -10.78 -0.09
CA VAL A 304 25.07 -10.26 -0.89
C VAL A 304 24.18 -9.36 -0.03
N GLU A 305 23.80 -9.82 1.17
CA GLU A 305 23.06 -9.02 2.13
C GLU A 305 23.74 -7.67 2.37
N LYS A 306 25.05 -7.71 2.67
CA LYS A 306 25.83 -6.50 2.90
C LYS A 306 25.88 -5.61 1.67
N PHE A 307 26.12 -6.18 0.48
CA PHE A 307 26.20 -5.41 -0.76
C PHE A 307 24.91 -4.64 -1.03
N VAL A 308 23.75 -5.31 -0.99
CA VAL A 308 22.44 -4.65 -1.27
C VAL A 308 22.12 -3.60 -0.21
N THR A 309 22.43 -3.89 1.06
CA THR A 309 22.22 -2.95 2.17
C THR A 309 23.11 -1.71 2.03
N ASP A 310 24.38 -1.90 1.65
CA ASP A 310 25.32 -0.80 1.40
C ASP A 310 24.84 0.09 0.23
N VAL A 311 24.33 -0.50 -0.85
CA VAL A 311 23.71 0.22 -1.98
C VAL A 311 22.55 1.09 -1.49
N ALA A 312 21.64 0.52 -0.72
CA ALA A 312 20.48 1.26 -0.21
C ALA A 312 20.92 2.43 0.68
N CYS A 313 21.85 2.19 1.60
CA CYS A 313 22.38 3.22 2.47
C CYS A 313 23.19 4.30 1.72
N TYR A 314 23.86 3.93 0.62
CA TYR A 314 24.61 4.87 -0.22
C TYR A 314 23.69 5.94 -0.82
N TRP A 315 22.61 5.52 -1.49
CA TRP A 315 21.69 6.44 -2.16
C TRP A 315 20.91 7.34 -1.18
N ILE A 316 20.61 6.84 0.02
CA ILE A 316 20.02 7.66 1.07
C ILE A 316 20.97 8.79 1.46
N LYS A 317 22.26 8.50 1.66
CA LYS A 317 23.27 9.49 2.05
C LYS A 317 23.64 10.44 0.93
N GLU A 318 23.73 9.91 -0.29
CA GLU A 318 24.23 10.65 -1.45
C GLU A 318 23.20 11.59 -2.02
N CYS A 319 21.93 11.18 -2.07
CA CYS A 319 20.86 11.93 -2.73
C CYS A 319 19.73 12.37 -1.80
N ASP A 320 19.77 12.01 -0.50
CA ASP A 320 18.74 12.34 0.50
C ASP A 320 17.32 11.86 0.11
N ILE A 321 17.21 10.72 -0.57
CA ILE A 321 15.92 10.14 -0.93
C ILE A 321 15.08 9.82 0.32
N ASP A 322 13.75 9.79 0.17
CA ASP A 322 12.80 9.66 1.29
C ASP A 322 12.19 8.27 1.42
N GLY A 323 12.44 7.38 0.47
CA GLY A 323 11.93 6.02 0.56
C GLY A 323 12.47 5.08 -0.50
N TRP A 324 12.25 3.80 -0.22
CA TRP A 324 12.51 2.68 -1.12
C TRP A 324 11.25 1.85 -1.37
N ARG A 325 10.89 1.62 -2.64
CA ARG A 325 9.93 0.58 -3.01
C ARG A 325 10.70 -0.71 -3.33
N MET A 326 10.34 -1.79 -2.65
CA MET A 326 11.04 -3.08 -2.72
C MET A 326 10.42 -3.95 -3.81
N ASP A 327 11.08 -4.02 -4.96
CA ASP A 327 10.69 -4.87 -6.09
C ASP A 327 10.70 -6.34 -5.69
N VAL A 328 9.61 -7.08 -6.01
CA VAL A 328 9.45 -8.51 -5.72
C VAL A 328 9.80 -8.83 -4.25
N GLY A 329 9.33 -7.99 -3.34
CA GLY A 329 9.75 -8.03 -1.94
C GLY A 329 9.38 -9.32 -1.21
N ASP A 330 8.28 -9.96 -1.58
CA ASP A 330 7.75 -11.19 -0.99
C ASP A 330 8.56 -12.46 -1.33
N GLU A 331 9.47 -12.40 -2.31
CA GLU A 331 10.42 -13.48 -2.59
C GLU A 331 11.70 -13.43 -1.74
N ILE A 332 11.83 -12.43 -0.87
CA ILE A 332 12.98 -12.20 0.01
C ILE A 332 12.59 -12.53 1.45
N SER A 333 13.52 -13.11 2.22
CA SER A 333 13.21 -13.59 3.57
C SER A 333 12.94 -12.47 4.57
N HIS A 334 12.04 -12.69 5.53
CA HIS A 334 11.77 -11.82 6.66
C HIS A 334 13.04 -11.44 7.45
N PHE A 335 13.96 -12.40 7.63
CA PHE A 335 15.23 -12.15 8.32
C PHE A 335 16.06 -11.05 7.64
N PHE A 336 16.12 -11.05 6.31
CA PHE A 336 16.80 -9.99 5.56
C PHE A 336 16.11 -8.64 5.77
N TRP A 337 14.77 -8.58 5.65
CA TRP A 337 14.03 -7.32 5.76
C TRP A 337 14.18 -6.66 7.13
N LYS A 338 14.19 -7.45 8.22
CA LYS A 338 14.44 -6.94 9.58
C LYS A 338 15.81 -6.27 9.71
N ARG A 339 16.83 -6.87 9.14
CA ARG A 339 18.21 -6.33 9.15
C ARG A 339 18.34 -5.12 8.22
N PHE A 340 17.74 -5.21 7.05
CA PHE A 340 17.68 -4.11 6.08
C PHE A 340 17.02 -2.87 6.68
N ARG A 341 15.80 -3.02 7.26
CA ARG A 341 15.11 -1.93 7.96
C ARG A 341 16.00 -1.28 8.99
N LYS A 342 16.61 -2.07 9.87
CA LYS A 342 17.51 -1.55 10.91
C LYS A 342 18.66 -0.72 10.32
N ALA A 343 19.25 -1.18 9.24
CA ALA A 343 20.38 -0.50 8.61
C ALA A 343 19.96 0.82 7.94
N VAL A 344 18.90 0.83 7.14
CA VAL A 344 18.47 2.04 6.42
C VAL A 344 17.84 3.08 7.35
N LYS A 345 17.07 2.65 8.37
CA LYS A 345 16.52 3.55 9.41
C LYS A 345 17.60 4.15 10.30
N ALA A 346 18.73 3.48 10.47
CA ALA A 346 19.90 4.06 11.17
C ALA A 346 20.56 5.21 10.37
N VAL A 347 20.40 5.23 9.05
CA VAL A 347 20.86 6.32 8.18
C VAL A 347 19.85 7.48 8.16
N LYS A 348 18.58 7.17 7.96
CA LYS A 348 17.48 8.16 7.90
C LYS A 348 16.25 7.55 8.56
N LYS A 349 15.94 7.97 9.81
CA LYS A 349 14.81 7.43 10.60
C LYS A 349 13.49 7.56 9.83
N GLU A 350 13.30 8.69 9.17
CA GLU A 350 12.08 9.03 8.40
C GLU A 350 12.06 8.47 6.96
N LEU A 351 12.89 7.47 6.65
CA LEU A 351 12.84 6.78 5.36
C LEU A 351 11.61 5.87 5.28
N LEU A 352 10.80 5.97 4.24
CA LEU A 352 9.66 5.06 3.99
C LEU A 352 10.11 3.79 3.28
N ILE A 353 9.68 2.63 3.77
CA ILE A 353 9.95 1.32 3.17
C ILE A 353 8.64 0.73 2.67
N ILE A 354 8.50 0.56 1.34
CA ILE A 354 7.28 0.12 0.68
C ILE A 354 7.52 -1.23 0.02
N GLY A 355 6.83 -2.28 0.45
CA GLY A 355 6.91 -3.59 -0.20
C GLY A 355 6.04 -3.67 -1.47
N GLU A 356 6.55 -4.30 -2.53
CA GLU A 356 5.69 -4.83 -3.57
C GLU A 356 5.27 -6.24 -3.20
N ILE A 357 3.97 -6.45 -3.11
CA ILE A 357 3.34 -7.73 -2.89
C ILE A 357 1.92 -7.71 -3.44
N TRP A 358 1.53 -8.75 -4.18
CA TRP A 358 0.24 -8.78 -4.88
C TRP A 358 -0.90 -9.40 -4.07
N HIS A 359 -0.60 -9.88 -2.87
CA HIS A 359 -1.54 -10.55 -1.99
C HIS A 359 -1.48 -9.97 -0.57
N TYR A 360 -2.03 -10.66 0.41
CA TYR A 360 -2.03 -10.22 1.80
C TYR A 360 -0.61 -10.13 2.37
N ALA A 361 -0.25 -8.96 2.88
CA ALA A 361 1.10 -8.61 3.33
C ALA A 361 1.28 -8.58 4.86
N GLY A 362 0.32 -9.09 5.63
CA GLY A 362 0.28 -8.88 7.08
C GLY A 362 1.56 -9.28 7.80
N ASP A 363 2.20 -10.36 7.37
CA ASP A 363 3.41 -10.89 8.01
C ASP A 363 4.64 -9.98 7.79
N PHE A 364 4.66 -9.14 6.76
CA PHE A 364 5.70 -8.13 6.49
C PHE A 364 5.42 -6.78 7.17
N LEU A 365 4.21 -6.58 7.68
CA LEU A 365 3.72 -5.32 8.24
C LEU A 365 3.55 -5.37 9.76
N GLU A 366 4.44 -6.11 10.43
CA GLU A 366 4.46 -6.25 11.88
C GLU A 366 5.29 -5.17 12.60
N GLY A 367 5.88 -4.21 11.85
CA GLY A 367 6.60 -3.06 12.40
C GLY A 367 8.12 -3.18 12.39
N ASP A 368 8.68 -4.34 12.02
CA ASP A 368 10.11 -4.60 12.00
C ASP A 368 10.69 -4.89 10.59
N GLU A 369 9.85 -4.79 9.55
CA GLU A 369 10.23 -4.99 8.16
C GLU A 369 9.83 -3.79 7.30
N TRP A 370 8.68 -3.84 6.62
CA TRP A 370 8.18 -2.73 5.79
C TRP A 370 7.27 -1.80 6.59
N ASP A 371 7.21 -0.54 6.17
CA ASP A 371 6.27 0.43 6.72
C ASP A 371 4.88 0.28 6.10
N THR A 372 4.85 -0.04 4.80
CA THR A 372 3.63 -0.19 4.01
C THR A 372 3.89 -0.99 2.74
N VAL A 373 2.84 -1.17 1.92
CA VAL A 373 2.89 -1.88 0.64
C VAL A 373 2.07 -1.20 -0.43
N MET A 374 2.36 -1.53 -1.69
CA MET A 374 1.44 -1.28 -2.81
C MET A 374 0.19 -2.14 -2.61
N ASN A 375 -1.00 -1.51 -2.57
CA ASN A 375 -2.26 -2.17 -2.20
C ASN A 375 -2.90 -2.89 -3.40
N TYR A 376 -2.25 -3.91 -3.93
CA TYR A 376 -2.81 -4.72 -5.00
C TYR A 376 -4.14 -5.41 -4.64
N PRO A 377 -4.40 -5.82 -3.38
CA PRO A 377 -5.74 -6.26 -3.00
C PRO A 377 -6.84 -5.20 -3.23
N PHE A 378 -6.54 -3.90 -3.04
CA PHE A 378 -7.47 -2.82 -3.39
C PHE A 378 -7.68 -2.73 -4.91
N TYR A 379 -6.60 -2.77 -5.68
CA TYR A 379 -6.61 -2.77 -7.14
C TYR A 379 -7.48 -3.90 -7.70
N LEU A 380 -7.23 -5.14 -7.28
CA LEU A 380 -7.99 -6.31 -7.73
C LEU A 380 -9.48 -6.21 -7.35
N ASN A 381 -9.78 -5.75 -6.13
CA ASN A 381 -11.14 -5.56 -5.65
C ASN A 381 -11.90 -4.52 -6.49
N LEU A 382 -11.20 -3.44 -6.89
CA LEU A 382 -11.79 -2.39 -7.73
C LEU A 382 -12.02 -2.85 -9.17
N ILE A 383 -11.10 -3.64 -9.74
CA ILE A 383 -11.30 -4.29 -11.04
C ILE A 383 -12.52 -5.20 -11.01
N ASP A 384 -12.61 -6.07 -10.00
CA ASP A 384 -13.73 -7.00 -9.86
C ASP A 384 -15.08 -6.26 -9.71
N LEU A 385 -15.08 -5.07 -9.09
CA LEU A 385 -16.30 -4.25 -8.96
C LEU A 385 -16.67 -3.53 -10.26
N LEU A 386 -15.71 -2.78 -10.86
CA LEU A 386 -16.03 -1.80 -11.92
C LEU A 386 -15.68 -2.29 -13.33
N ALA A 387 -14.58 -3.03 -13.53
CA ALA A 387 -14.15 -3.47 -14.86
C ALA A 387 -14.80 -4.80 -15.24
N ASP A 388 -14.67 -5.79 -14.39
CA ASP A 388 -15.12 -7.16 -14.63
C ASP A 388 -16.55 -7.42 -14.14
N GLU A 389 -17.08 -6.58 -13.24
CA GLU A 389 -18.43 -6.69 -12.66
C GLU A 389 -18.70 -8.07 -12.02
N LYS A 390 -17.66 -8.64 -11.38
CA LYS A 390 -17.71 -9.97 -10.73
C LYS A 390 -18.26 -9.95 -9.32
N ILE A 391 -18.16 -8.80 -8.63
CA ILE A 391 -18.60 -8.61 -7.25
C ILE A 391 -19.60 -7.46 -7.15
N ASN A 392 -20.47 -7.52 -6.13
CA ASN A 392 -21.36 -6.42 -5.80
C ASN A 392 -20.72 -5.43 -4.80
N VAL A 393 -21.42 -4.34 -4.51
CA VAL A 393 -20.91 -3.27 -3.62
C VAL A 393 -20.73 -3.75 -2.18
N SER A 394 -21.57 -4.68 -1.70
CA SER A 394 -21.41 -5.29 -0.36
C SER A 394 -20.14 -6.13 -0.28
N GLN A 395 -19.86 -6.95 -1.29
CA GLN A 395 -18.63 -7.74 -1.36
C GLN A 395 -17.38 -6.86 -1.43
N PHE A 396 -17.43 -5.77 -2.21
CA PHE A 396 -16.33 -4.79 -2.27
C PHE A 396 -15.98 -4.25 -0.87
N ILE A 397 -16.98 -3.78 -0.13
CA ILE A 397 -16.78 -3.25 1.23
C ILE A 397 -16.29 -4.34 2.19
N GLN A 398 -16.81 -5.56 2.09
CA GLN A 398 -16.40 -6.70 2.93
C GLN A 398 -14.94 -7.11 2.67
N ASN A 399 -14.47 -7.02 1.43
CA ASN A 399 -13.08 -7.28 1.07
C ASN A 399 -12.14 -6.21 1.67
N LEU A 400 -12.54 -4.93 1.64
CA LEU A 400 -11.81 -3.87 2.36
C LEU A 400 -11.81 -4.10 3.88
N GLY A 401 -12.95 -4.54 4.42
CA GLY A 401 -13.09 -4.91 5.83
C GLY A 401 -12.18 -6.07 6.24
N TYR A 402 -11.99 -7.06 5.37
CA TYR A 402 -11.06 -8.16 5.59
C TYR A 402 -9.62 -7.67 5.75
N LEU A 403 -9.16 -6.79 4.88
CA LEU A 403 -7.82 -6.20 4.98
C LEU A 403 -7.67 -5.37 6.28
N LYS A 404 -8.61 -4.46 6.52
CA LYS A 404 -8.61 -3.60 7.72
C LYS A 404 -8.64 -4.41 9.01
N GLY A 405 -9.44 -5.47 9.07
CA GLY A 405 -9.60 -6.31 10.27
C GLY A 405 -8.37 -7.14 10.62
N ARG A 406 -7.41 -7.30 9.71
CA ARG A 406 -6.24 -8.16 9.88
C ARG A 406 -4.90 -7.41 9.91
N LEU A 407 -4.88 -6.14 9.52
CA LEU A 407 -3.68 -5.32 9.51
C LEU A 407 -3.59 -4.44 10.76
N ASN A 408 -2.37 -4.05 11.11
CA ASN A 408 -2.15 -3.04 12.13
C ASN A 408 -2.84 -1.73 11.76
N LYS A 409 -3.48 -1.09 12.73
CA LYS A 409 -4.22 0.16 12.54
C LYS A 409 -3.37 1.28 11.93
N LYS A 410 -2.07 1.36 12.25
CA LYS A 410 -1.14 2.34 11.67
C LYS A 410 -0.77 2.05 10.21
N CYS A 411 -0.73 0.79 9.83
CA CYS A 411 -0.32 0.36 8.51
C CYS A 411 -1.40 0.62 7.44
N TYR A 412 -2.66 0.30 7.75
CA TYR A 412 -3.75 0.37 6.77
C TYR A 412 -3.90 1.77 6.10
N PRO A 413 -3.81 2.92 6.82
CA PRO A 413 -3.88 4.24 6.22
C PRO A 413 -2.67 4.63 5.35
N LEU A 414 -1.59 3.85 5.39
CA LEU A 414 -0.38 4.10 4.61
C LEU A 414 -0.30 3.24 3.34
N MET A 415 -1.19 2.26 3.16
CA MET A 415 -1.16 1.39 1.98
C MET A 415 -1.38 2.20 0.70
N TRP A 416 -0.57 1.95 -0.32
CA TRP A 416 -0.62 2.68 -1.58
C TRP A 416 -1.78 2.17 -2.44
N ASN A 417 -2.93 2.84 -2.35
CA ASN A 417 -4.10 2.51 -3.17
C ASN A 417 -3.84 2.87 -4.63
N LEU A 418 -3.85 1.89 -5.51
CA LEU A 418 -3.63 2.06 -6.94
C LEU A 418 -4.85 1.54 -7.73
N ILE A 419 -5.09 2.13 -8.90
CA ILE A 419 -6.06 1.63 -9.87
C ILE A 419 -5.37 0.94 -11.04
N ASP A 420 -4.10 1.27 -11.27
CA ASP A 420 -3.17 0.62 -12.18
C ASP A 420 -1.71 0.99 -11.83
N SER A 421 -0.77 0.48 -12.58
CA SER A 421 0.67 0.75 -12.44
C SER A 421 1.41 0.46 -13.75
N HIS A 422 2.73 0.60 -13.73
CA HIS A 422 3.59 0.23 -14.85
C HIS A 422 3.62 -1.29 -15.15
N ASP A 423 3.09 -2.14 -14.25
CA ASP A 423 3.05 -3.61 -14.38
C ASP A 423 1.68 -4.15 -14.79
N THR A 424 0.69 -3.27 -14.89
CA THR A 424 -0.69 -3.64 -15.23
C THR A 424 -1.18 -2.92 -16.47
N ALA A 425 -2.24 -3.43 -17.11
CA ALA A 425 -2.97 -2.62 -18.07
C ALA A 425 -3.55 -1.37 -17.38
N ARG A 426 -3.65 -0.27 -18.11
CA ARG A 426 -4.34 0.93 -17.63
C ARG A 426 -5.78 0.63 -17.26
N PHE A 427 -6.28 1.20 -16.18
CA PHE A 427 -7.64 0.97 -15.70
C PHE A 427 -8.69 1.33 -16.76
N LEU A 428 -8.47 2.43 -17.50
CA LEU A 428 -9.32 2.82 -18.61
C LEU A 428 -9.43 1.71 -19.67
N HIS A 429 -8.30 1.08 -20.03
CA HIS A 429 -8.28 -0.03 -20.98
C HIS A 429 -9.08 -1.24 -20.46
N LEU A 430 -8.91 -1.61 -19.19
CA LEU A 430 -9.69 -2.69 -18.56
C LEU A 430 -11.19 -2.39 -18.58
N CYS A 431 -11.57 -1.13 -18.47
CA CYS A 431 -12.95 -0.66 -18.57
C CYS A 431 -13.45 -0.44 -20.00
N LYS A 432 -12.71 -0.91 -21.03
CA LYS A 432 -13.07 -0.75 -22.47
C LYS A 432 -13.29 0.71 -22.84
N ASP A 433 -12.36 1.57 -22.43
CA ASP A 433 -12.34 3.01 -22.64
C ASP A 433 -13.55 3.78 -22.07
N ASN A 434 -14.24 3.20 -21.07
CA ASN A 434 -15.31 3.87 -20.34
C ASN A 434 -14.73 4.85 -19.30
N LYS A 435 -14.59 6.11 -19.68
CA LYS A 435 -14.05 7.18 -18.82
C LYS A 435 -14.85 7.40 -17.53
N LYS A 436 -16.18 7.13 -17.51
CA LYS A 436 -16.98 7.25 -16.28
C LYS A 436 -16.59 6.20 -15.24
N LYS A 437 -16.21 5.01 -15.67
CA LYS A 437 -15.69 3.99 -14.74
C LYS A 437 -14.35 4.42 -14.14
N GLN A 438 -13.45 5.00 -14.93
CA GLN A 438 -12.19 5.57 -14.42
C GLN A 438 -12.44 6.77 -13.49
N HIS A 439 -13.38 7.64 -13.83
CA HIS A 439 -13.83 8.76 -13.00
C HIS A 439 -14.27 8.27 -11.60
N LEU A 440 -15.10 7.23 -11.54
CA LEU A 440 -15.52 6.63 -10.28
C LEU A 440 -14.37 5.91 -9.56
N ALA A 441 -13.49 5.22 -10.30
CA ALA A 441 -12.32 4.54 -9.72
C ALA A 441 -11.36 5.54 -9.07
N ALA A 442 -11.11 6.70 -9.69
CA ALA A 442 -10.35 7.79 -9.10
C ALA A 442 -10.98 8.30 -7.80
N ALA A 443 -12.33 8.40 -7.74
CA ALA A 443 -13.02 8.76 -6.51
C ALA A 443 -12.80 7.71 -5.40
N PHE A 444 -12.88 6.41 -5.70
CA PHE A 444 -12.55 5.36 -4.73
C PHE A 444 -11.10 5.44 -4.26
N GLN A 445 -10.16 5.60 -5.19
CA GLN A 445 -8.72 5.70 -4.89
C GLN A 445 -8.42 6.87 -3.95
N LEU A 446 -9.01 8.03 -4.22
CA LEU A 446 -8.67 9.29 -3.54
C LEU A 446 -9.52 9.57 -2.29
N LEU A 447 -10.74 9.03 -2.19
CA LEU A 447 -11.64 9.29 -1.07
C LEU A 447 -11.66 8.16 -0.02
N LEU A 448 -11.04 7.00 -0.27
CA LEU A 448 -10.90 5.96 0.75
C LEU A 448 -9.58 6.12 1.54
N PRO A 449 -9.53 5.58 2.79
CA PRO A 449 -8.28 5.55 3.55
C PRO A 449 -7.17 4.79 2.83
N GLY A 450 -5.96 5.31 2.91
CA GLY A 450 -4.77 4.83 2.23
C GLY A 450 -3.99 6.01 1.65
N MET A 451 -2.79 5.77 1.12
CA MET A 451 -2.04 6.72 0.29
C MET A 451 -2.39 6.44 -1.18
N PRO A 452 -3.13 7.30 -1.87
CA PRO A 452 -3.39 7.10 -3.30
C PRO A 452 -2.08 7.12 -4.09
N MET A 453 -1.87 6.15 -4.97
CA MET A 453 -0.77 6.15 -5.94
C MET A 453 -1.36 6.33 -7.35
N ILE A 454 -1.19 7.51 -7.90
CA ILE A 454 -1.60 7.85 -9.27
C ILE A 454 -0.46 7.47 -10.20
N TYR A 455 -0.73 6.65 -11.21
CA TYR A 455 0.22 6.35 -12.27
C TYR A 455 0.18 7.47 -13.31
N TYR A 456 1.35 7.99 -13.73
CA TYR A 456 1.43 9.14 -14.64
C TYR A 456 0.49 8.96 -15.86
N GLY A 457 -0.27 9.98 -16.16
CA GLY A 457 -1.20 10.00 -17.28
C GLY A 457 -2.63 9.54 -16.96
N ASP A 458 -2.89 8.97 -15.78
CA ASP A 458 -4.27 8.64 -15.36
C ASP A 458 -5.12 9.90 -15.26
N GLU A 459 -4.51 10.99 -14.82
CA GLU A 459 -5.16 12.31 -14.74
C GLU A 459 -5.58 12.87 -16.12
N PHE A 460 -5.05 12.29 -17.20
CA PHE A 460 -5.44 12.62 -18.58
C PHE A 460 -6.18 11.49 -19.28
N ALA A 461 -6.63 10.48 -18.54
CA ALA A 461 -7.32 9.31 -19.07
C ALA A 461 -6.51 8.59 -20.17
N MET A 462 -5.20 8.41 -19.95
CA MET A 462 -4.34 7.69 -20.89
C MET A 462 -4.74 6.22 -20.98
N PRO A 463 -4.98 5.70 -22.21
CA PRO A 463 -5.21 4.27 -22.41
C PRO A 463 -3.87 3.52 -22.54
N GLY A 464 -3.91 2.19 -22.37
CA GLY A 464 -2.79 1.29 -22.63
C GLY A 464 -3.11 -0.12 -22.19
N ALA A 465 -2.82 -1.10 -23.05
CA ALA A 465 -2.95 -2.52 -22.73
C ALA A 465 -1.84 -2.98 -21.76
N ASN A 466 -1.70 -4.27 -21.55
CA ASN A 466 -0.62 -4.82 -20.72
C ASN A 466 0.77 -4.32 -21.17
N ASP A 467 1.76 -4.43 -20.24
CA ASP A 467 3.16 -4.16 -20.54
C ASP A 467 3.59 -4.73 -21.90
N PRO A 468 4.25 -3.94 -22.77
CA PRO A 468 4.77 -2.59 -22.52
C PRO A 468 3.78 -1.45 -22.86
N ASP A 469 2.59 -1.71 -23.39
CA ASP A 469 1.69 -0.68 -23.92
C ASP A 469 1.09 0.23 -22.82
N CYS A 470 1.01 -0.21 -21.57
CA CYS A 470 0.65 0.65 -20.44
C CYS A 470 1.66 1.78 -20.16
N ARG A 471 2.87 1.69 -20.76
CA ARG A 471 4.01 2.60 -20.56
C ARG A 471 4.19 3.53 -21.77
N ARG A 472 3.10 4.11 -22.32
CA ARG A 472 3.13 5.08 -23.42
C ARG A 472 3.74 6.41 -22.95
N GLY A 473 4.18 7.26 -23.89
CA GLY A 473 4.66 8.60 -23.57
C GLY A 473 3.57 9.47 -22.95
N MET A 474 3.94 10.24 -21.91
CA MET A 474 3.01 11.15 -21.23
C MET A 474 2.37 12.15 -22.18
N TYR A 475 1.12 12.49 -21.96
CA TYR A 475 0.33 13.41 -22.80
C TYR A 475 0.64 14.87 -22.45
N TRP A 476 1.77 15.40 -22.98
CA TRP A 476 2.16 16.79 -22.75
C TRP A 476 1.45 17.77 -23.70
N ASP A 477 1.10 17.35 -24.90
CA ASP A 477 0.37 18.20 -25.85
C ASP A 477 -1.13 18.22 -25.49
N GLU A 478 -1.71 19.42 -25.44
CA GLU A 478 -3.10 19.64 -25.00
C GLU A 478 -4.15 18.85 -25.85
N GLU A 479 -3.84 18.54 -27.10
CA GLU A 479 -4.72 17.78 -28.00
C GLU A 479 -4.98 16.33 -27.54
N TYR A 480 -4.06 15.76 -26.71
CA TYR A 480 -4.19 14.41 -26.15
C TYR A 480 -4.80 14.40 -24.75
N GLN A 481 -4.84 15.56 -24.07
CA GLN A 481 -5.25 15.66 -22.67
C GLN A 481 -6.76 15.65 -22.48
N ASP A 482 -7.25 14.79 -21.58
CA ASP A 482 -8.61 14.89 -21.08
C ASP A 482 -8.67 15.91 -19.94
N LYS A 483 -9.11 17.14 -20.28
CA LYS A 483 -9.18 18.24 -19.30
C LYS A 483 -10.25 18.03 -18.22
N GLU A 484 -11.33 17.30 -18.53
CA GLU A 484 -12.38 16.98 -17.53
C GLU A 484 -11.84 16.01 -16.49
N MET A 485 -11.12 14.98 -16.92
CA MET A 485 -10.48 14.02 -16.00
C MET A 485 -9.42 14.71 -15.12
N PHE A 486 -8.61 15.61 -15.71
CA PHE A 486 -7.60 16.37 -14.97
C PHE A 486 -8.22 17.25 -13.88
N GLU A 487 -9.27 18.01 -14.19
CA GLU A 487 -9.97 18.83 -13.18
C GLU A 487 -10.67 17.96 -12.14
N TRP A 488 -11.15 16.77 -12.49
CA TRP A 488 -11.69 15.82 -11.53
C TRP A 488 -10.65 15.33 -10.53
N TYR A 489 -9.47 14.90 -10.99
CA TYR A 489 -8.37 14.53 -10.09
C TYR A 489 -7.98 15.69 -9.16
N LYS A 490 -7.87 16.90 -9.68
CA LYS A 490 -7.57 18.09 -8.88
C LYS A 490 -8.64 18.35 -7.81
N GLN A 491 -9.91 18.22 -8.16
CA GLN A 491 -11.01 18.45 -7.22
C GLN A 491 -11.03 17.37 -6.11
N LEU A 492 -10.85 16.11 -6.48
CA LEU A 492 -10.74 15.01 -5.51
C LEU A 492 -9.56 15.23 -4.55
N LEU A 493 -8.40 15.61 -5.07
CA LEU A 493 -7.20 15.89 -4.29
C LEU A 493 -7.38 17.10 -3.38
N LYS A 494 -8.00 18.15 -3.88
CA LYS A 494 -8.36 19.35 -3.09
C LYS A 494 -9.27 18.98 -1.92
N VAL A 495 -10.33 18.23 -2.17
CA VAL A 495 -11.27 17.78 -1.13
C VAL A 495 -10.56 16.88 -0.13
N ARG A 496 -9.79 15.89 -0.58
CA ARG A 496 -9.03 15.02 0.31
C ARG A 496 -8.08 15.78 1.24
N LYS A 497 -7.34 16.76 0.71
CA LYS A 497 -6.34 17.55 1.49
C LYS A 497 -6.96 18.50 2.49
N ASN A 498 -8.11 19.08 2.15
CA ASN A 498 -8.78 20.05 2.99
C ASN A 498 -9.68 19.43 4.05
N HIS A 499 -10.01 18.14 3.93
CA HIS A 499 -10.94 17.44 4.80
C HIS A 499 -10.29 16.17 5.38
N ALA A 500 -9.51 16.32 6.46
CA ALA A 500 -8.82 15.22 7.12
C ALA A 500 -9.76 14.07 7.54
N CYS A 501 -11.03 14.39 7.80
CA CYS A 501 -12.09 13.42 8.10
C CYS A 501 -12.20 12.29 7.05
N ILE A 502 -11.87 12.54 5.79
CA ILE A 502 -11.90 11.53 4.72
C ILE A 502 -10.96 10.36 5.04
N VAL A 503 -9.80 10.62 5.64
CA VAL A 503 -8.77 9.61 5.92
C VAL A 503 -8.76 9.23 7.40
N GLU A 504 -8.79 10.21 8.28
CA GLU A 504 -8.58 10.08 9.72
C GLU A 504 -9.87 9.88 10.50
N GLY A 505 -11.03 10.30 9.92
CA GLY A 505 -12.33 10.20 10.57
C GLY A 505 -12.69 8.76 10.96
N GLU A 506 -13.34 8.60 12.10
CA GLU A 506 -13.93 7.32 12.49
C GLU A 506 -15.13 6.99 11.59
N PRO A 507 -15.27 5.73 11.12
CA PRO A 507 -16.46 5.33 10.40
C PRO A 507 -17.66 5.27 11.37
N LEU A 508 -18.72 6.04 11.06
CA LEU A 508 -19.98 5.99 11.80
C LEU A 508 -20.94 4.97 11.19
N GLU A 509 -21.03 4.95 9.86
CA GLU A 509 -21.92 4.07 9.12
C GLU A 509 -21.29 3.66 7.80
N ILE A 510 -21.56 2.41 7.41
CA ILE A 510 -21.22 1.87 6.09
C ILE A 510 -22.50 1.23 5.55
N ALA A 511 -23.13 1.85 4.55
CA ALA A 511 -24.30 1.33 3.87
C ALA A 511 -23.94 0.96 2.42
N ALA A 512 -23.89 -0.33 2.15
CA ALA A 512 -23.77 -0.87 0.79
C ALA A 512 -25.13 -1.47 0.38
N ARG A 513 -25.71 -0.97 -0.72
CA ARG A 513 -27.05 -1.33 -1.21
C ARG A 513 -26.95 -2.02 -2.56
N ASP A 514 -26.85 -3.34 -2.55
CA ASP A 514 -26.64 -4.13 -3.77
C ASP A 514 -27.72 -3.92 -4.84
N GLY A 515 -29.01 -3.79 -4.45
CA GLY A 515 -30.09 -3.54 -5.39
C GLY A 515 -30.07 -2.17 -6.06
N GLU A 516 -29.36 -1.21 -5.48
CA GLU A 516 -29.16 0.16 -6.01
C GLU A 516 -27.75 0.35 -6.57
N GLU A 517 -26.84 -0.58 -6.29
CA GLU A 517 -25.41 -0.52 -6.61
C GLU A 517 -24.74 0.76 -6.03
N THR A 518 -25.07 1.09 -4.78
CA THR A 518 -24.57 2.30 -4.12
C THR A 518 -23.85 2.01 -2.82
N ILE A 519 -22.87 2.85 -2.49
CA ILE A 519 -22.14 2.82 -1.22
C ILE A 519 -22.23 4.20 -0.58
N VAL A 520 -22.57 4.23 0.69
CA VAL A 520 -22.50 5.44 1.53
C VAL A 520 -21.61 5.15 2.73
N LEU A 521 -20.56 5.95 2.90
CA LEU A 521 -19.64 5.88 4.03
C LEU A 521 -19.74 7.16 4.81
N THR A 522 -20.27 7.11 6.02
CA THR A 522 -20.29 8.27 6.92
C THR A 522 -19.05 8.22 7.82
N ARG A 523 -18.29 9.30 7.82
CA ARG A 523 -17.07 9.46 8.62
C ARG A 523 -17.17 10.72 9.49
N LYS A 524 -16.55 10.67 10.67
CA LYS A 524 -16.56 11.78 11.62
C LYS A 524 -15.20 11.93 12.29
N ASN A 525 -14.77 13.19 12.44
CA ASN A 525 -13.74 13.61 13.37
C ASN A 525 -14.29 14.71 14.31
N ASP A 526 -13.44 15.40 15.06
CA ASP A 526 -13.85 16.45 16.01
C ASP A 526 -14.35 17.71 15.30
N GLU A 527 -14.00 17.93 14.03
CA GLU A 527 -14.30 19.15 13.27
C GLU A 527 -15.51 19.00 12.36
N GLU A 528 -15.71 17.83 11.76
CA GLU A 528 -16.71 17.63 10.72
C GLU A 528 -17.27 16.21 10.67
N THR A 529 -18.41 16.07 10.01
CA THR A 529 -18.99 14.78 9.63
C THR A 529 -19.27 14.79 8.13
N LEU A 530 -18.79 13.78 7.41
CA LEU A 530 -18.93 13.68 5.95
C LEU A 530 -19.64 12.40 5.56
N ALA A 531 -20.51 12.47 4.53
CA ALA A 531 -20.99 11.30 3.80
C ALA A 531 -20.28 11.22 2.45
N LEU A 532 -19.51 10.15 2.24
CA LEU A 532 -18.89 9.79 0.97
C LEU A 532 -19.85 8.85 0.24
N ILE A 533 -20.38 9.27 -0.90
CA ILE A 533 -21.40 8.55 -1.64
C ILE A 533 -20.83 8.14 -2.99
N PHE A 534 -20.95 6.85 -3.32
CA PHE A 534 -20.53 6.28 -4.60
C PHE A 534 -21.71 5.61 -5.28
N ASN A 535 -22.06 6.06 -6.48
CA ASN A 535 -23.05 5.43 -7.33
C ASN A 535 -22.32 4.56 -8.38
N CYS A 536 -22.29 3.25 -8.14
CA CYS A 536 -21.65 2.28 -9.04
C CYS A 536 -22.57 1.85 -10.20
N SER A 537 -23.86 2.21 -10.15
CA SER A 537 -24.79 1.89 -11.23
C SER A 537 -24.57 2.77 -12.47
N SER A 538 -25.04 2.32 -13.61
CA SER A 538 -25.03 3.13 -14.84
C SER A 538 -26.11 4.23 -14.87
N SER A 539 -27.04 4.23 -13.91
CA SER A 539 -28.17 5.14 -13.83
C SER A 539 -28.05 6.09 -12.65
N ALA A 540 -28.66 7.26 -12.76
CA ALA A 540 -28.72 8.21 -11.64
C ALA A 540 -29.50 7.63 -10.45
N ARG A 541 -29.07 7.99 -9.24
CA ARG A 541 -29.71 7.59 -7.96
C ARG A 541 -30.06 8.83 -7.13
N MET A 542 -31.14 8.70 -6.36
CA MET A 542 -31.62 9.75 -5.49
C MET A 542 -31.20 9.51 -4.04
N PHE A 543 -30.68 10.55 -3.40
CA PHE A 543 -30.26 10.59 -2.00
C PHE A 543 -30.91 11.80 -1.32
N ASN A 544 -32.24 11.81 -1.28
CA ASN A 544 -33.05 12.95 -0.83
C ASN A 544 -32.76 13.34 0.63
N GLU A 545 -32.28 12.41 1.45
CA GLU A 545 -31.87 12.63 2.84
C GLU A 545 -30.68 13.59 2.97
N TYR A 546 -29.91 13.77 1.89
CA TYR A 546 -28.79 14.71 1.84
C TYR A 546 -29.09 15.98 1.03
N ALA A 547 -30.28 16.10 0.46
CA ALA A 547 -30.66 17.28 -0.36
C ALA A 547 -30.49 18.58 0.44
N GLN A 548 -30.02 19.63 -0.24
CA GLN A 548 -29.71 20.96 0.30
C GLN A 548 -28.47 21.05 1.22
N LYS A 549 -27.80 19.91 1.53
CA LYS A 549 -26.50 19.91 2.18
C LYS A 549 -25.41 20.27 1.17
N TYR A 550 -24.23 20.67 1.63
CA TYR A 550 -23.15 21.11 0.74
C TYR A 550 -22.35 19.94 0.18
N ASP A 551 -22.23 19.87 -1.14
CA ASP A 551 -21.39 18.90 -1.86
C ASP A 551 -20.01 19.53 -2.12
N LEU A 552 -18.98 18.95 -1.51
CA LEU A 552 -17.59 19.40 -1.61
C LEU A 552 -16.98 19.18 -3.01
N LEU A 553 -17.44 18.15 -3.72
CA LEU A 553 -16.93 17.87 -5.08
C LEU A 553 -17.49 18.83 -6.12
N ARG A 554 -18.71 19.31 -5.93
CA ARG A 554 -19.38 20.25 -6.86
C ARG A 554 -19.40 21.69 -6.36
N GLU A 555 -18.97 21.92 -5.12
CA GLU A 555 -18.91 23.22 -4.46
C GLU A 555 -20.26 23.99 -4.47
N ASN A 556 -21.35 23.23 -4.30
CA ASN A 556 -22.71 23.81 -4.28
C ASN A 556 -23.66 22.99 -3.38
N PRO A 557 -24.87 23.50 -3.08
CA PRO A 557 -25.90 22.72 -2.41
C PRO A 557 -26.27 21.49 -3.26
N PHE A 558 -26.26 20.32 -2.63
CA PHE A 558 -26.58 19.05 -3.26
C PHE A 558 -28.08 18.99 -3.63
N ASP A 559 -28.38 18.66 -4.87
CA ASP A 559 -29.75 18.57 -5.38
C ASP A 559 -30.46 17.25 -5.01
N GLY A 560 -29.77 16.34 -4.34
CA GLY A 560 -30.28 15.02 -3.97
C GLY A 560 -30.03 13.95 -5.03
N LYS A 561 -29.33 14.24 -6.14
CA LYS A 561 -29.11 13.33 -7.26
C LYS A 561 -27.63 13.10 -7.52
N ILE A 562 -27.24 11.85 -7.73
CA ILE A 562 -25.91 11.47 -8.23
C ILE A 562 -26.07 10.73 -9.54
N GLU A 563 -25.36 11.18 -10.56
CA GLU A 563 -25.37 10.53 -11.88
C GLU A 563 -24.77 9.11 -11.81
N GLY A 564 -25.00 8.31 -12.86
CA GLY A 564 -24.44 6.98 -12.94
C GLY A 564 -22.92 6.99 -13.08
N LEU A 565 -22.24 6.12 -12.34
CA LEU A 565 -20.77 6.00 -12.24
C LEU A 565 -20.12 7.30 -11.76
N ASP A 566 -20.62 7.84 -10.64
CA ASP A 566 -20.19 9.11 -10.08
C ASP A 566 -20.19 9.07 -8.53
N ALA A 567 -19.61 10.09 -7.91
CA ALA A 567 -19.48 10.20 -6.46
C ALA A 567 -19.85 11.59 -5.96
N ALA A 568 -20.17 11.70 -4.65
CA ALA A 568 -20.36 12.97 -3.95
C ALA A 568 -19.73 12.91 -2.55
N VAL A 569 -19.33 14.07 -2.03
CA VAL A 569 -18.85 14.24 -0.65
C VAL A 569 -19.69 15.31 0.02
N ILE A 570 -20.57 14.88 0.91
CA ILE A 570 -21.59 15.72 1.51
C ILE A 570 -21.22 16.07 2.96
N VAL A 571 -21.25 17.35 3.30
CA VAL A 571 -21.10 17.84 4.68
C VAL A 571 -22.40 17.60 5.44
N LEU A 572 -22.36 16.88 6.58
CA LEU A 572 -23.56 16.49 7.36
C LEU A 572 -23.93 17.45 8.50
#